data_e5c348fc479755ff49ffb657d36d9f2b
#
_entry.id   e5c348fc479755ff49ffb657d36d9f2b
#
_cell.length_a   1.000
_cell.length_b   1.000
_cell.length_c   1.000
_cell.angle_alpha   90.00
_cell.angle_beta   90.00
_cell.angle_gamma   90.00
#
_symmetry.space_group_name_H-M   'P 1'
#
loop_
_entity.id
_entity.type
_entity.pdbx_description
1 polymer ?
#
loop_
_entity_poly.entity_id
_entity_poly.type
_entity_poly.pdbx_seq_one_letter_code
_entity_poly.pdbx_strand_id
1 'polypeptide(L)'
;MNYILEILPSLLNGAKLTLEIFFWTLIGSLPLGLLVGLGLTSSFMPLRALLRFYVWLMRGTPLLLQLIFVFYGLPLIANGVFTLERYDAALFAFILNYTAYFAEIFRGGLQSIDQGQYESAKVLRLSYWQTIRKIITPQVIKIVLPSIGNEVINLVKDSSLVYVIGLGDLLRAGNIATSRDVTLTPLILVGIIYLILTAFCTYILQKLERHYSYWR
;
A
#
# COMPACT_ATOMS: atom_id res chain seq x y z
N MET A 1 -27.84 15.24 18.58
CA MET A 1 -27.07 16.04 17.56
C MET A 1 -25.85 16.70 18.17
N ASN A 2 -25.88 17.21 19.40
CA ASN A 2 -24.72 17.84 20.05
C ASN A 2 -23.54 16.88 20.28
N TYR A 3 -23.79 15.61 20.67
CA TYR A 3 -22.73 14.63 20.95
C TYR A 3 -21.84 14.32 19.73
N ILE A 4 -22.44 14.17 18.54
CA ILE A 4 -21.67 13.91 17.31
C ILE A 4 -20.74 15.08 16.99
N LEU A 5 -21.24 16.32 17.15
CA LEU A 5 -20.43 17.53 16.91
C LEU A 5 -19.28 17.67 17.93
N GLU A 6 -19.46 17.16 19.14
CA GLU A 6 -18.44 17.18 20.19
C GLU A 6 -17.28 16.23 19.90
N ILE A 7 -17.57 15.00 19.42
CA ILE A 7 -16.52 14.01 19.14
C ILE A 7 -15.89 14.14 17.75
N LEU A 8 -16.59 14.78 16.81
CA LEU A 8 -16.17 14.90 15.42
C LEU A 8 -14.74 15.49 15.24
N PRO A 9 -14.34 16.55 15.95
CA PRO A 9 -12.97 17.08 15.84
C PRO A 9 -11.89 16.05 16.19
N SER A 10 -12.11 15.24 17.23
CA SER A 10 -11.19 14.18 17.63
C SER A 10 -11.07 13.09 16.55
N LEU A 11 -12.21 12.67 15.97
CA LEU A 11 -12.23 11.69 14.90
C LEU A 11 -11.54 12.23 13.62
N LEU A 12 -11.76 13.50 13.28
CA LEU A 12 -11.12 14.13 12.12
C LEU A 12 -9.59 14.26 12.30
N ASN A 13 -9.13 14.56 13.51
CA ASN A 13 -7.69 14.54 13.82
C ASN A 13 -7.09 13.13 13.66
N GLY A 14 -7.80 12.10 14.13
CA GLY A 14 -7.40 10.72 13.90
C GLY A 14 -7.40 10.35 12.40
N ALA A 15 -8.41 10.80 11.65
CA ALA A 15 -8.48 10.60 10.21
C ALA A 15 -7.30 11.27 9.47
N LYS A 16 -6.84 12.42 9.92
CA LYS A 16 -5.64 13.08 9.37
C LYS A 16 -4.42 12.18 9.49
N LEU A 17 -4.13 11.60 10.65
CA LEU A 17 -3.01 10.68 10.85
C LEU A 17 -3.16 9.41 9.98
N THR A 18 -4.37 8.86 9.89
CA THR A 18 -4.71 7.74 9.00
C THR A 18 -4.32 8.06 7.54
N LEU A 19 -4.69 9.25 7.05
CA LEU A 19 -4.36 9.71 5.70
C LEU A 19 -2.87 10.00 5.53
N GLU A 20 -2.19 10.54 6.52
CA GLU A 20 -0.73 10.76 6.47
C GLU A 20 0.02 9.44 6.28
N ILE A 21 -0.31 8.41 7.08
CA ILE A 21 0.28 7.07 6.93
C ILE A 21 -0.05 6.48 5.56
N PHE A 22 -1.30 6.58 5.13
CA PHE A 22 -1.72 6.13 3.81
C PHE A 22 -0.90 6.77 2.69
N PHE A 23 -0.80 8.10 2.63
CA PHE A 23 -0.10 8.80 1.56
C PHE A 23 1.40 8.52 1.55
N TRP A 24 2.07 8.58 2.70
CA TRP A 24 3.50 8.33 2.76
C TRP A 24 3.86 6.87 2.47
N THR A 25 3.03 5.93 2.92
CA THR A 25 3.18 4.51 2.54
C THR A 25 3.04 4.34 1.03
N LEU A 26 2.03 4.93 0.41
CA LEU A 26 1.80 4.81 -1.03
C LEU A 26 2.95 5.42 -1.84
N ILE A 27 3.39 6.63 -1.47
CA ILE A 27 4.51 7.33 -2.12
C ILE A 27 5.81 6.53 -2.00
N GLY A 28 6.08 5.91 -0.85
CA GLY A 28 7.29 5.11 -0.65
C GLY A 28 7.22 3.74 -1.31
N SER A 29 6.11 3.04 -1.13
CA SER A 29 6.00 1.63 -1.54
C SER A 29 5.77 1.42 -3.05
N LEU A 30 5.09 2.34 -3.74
CA LEU A 30 4.81 2.19 -5.18
C LEU A 30 6.08 2.20 -6.04
N PRO A 31 6.98 3.21 -5.94
CA PRO A 31 8.22 3.21 -6.71
C PRO A 31 9.18 2.09 -6.28
N LEU A 32 9.27 1.80 -4.98
CA LEU A 32 10.08 0.67 -4.50
C LEU A 32 9.52 -0.66 -5.00
N GLY A 33 8.20 -0.83 -5.01
CA GLY A 33 7.53 -2.00 -5.56
C GLY A 33 7.83 -2.20 -7.05
N LEU A 34 7.84 -1.12 -7.83
CA LEU A 34 8.26 -1.18 -9.24
C LEU A 34 9.72 -1.65 -9.38
N LEU A 35 10.65 -1.08 -8.60
CA LEU A 35 12.05 -1.45 -8.63
C LEU A 35 12.27 -2.92 -8.23
N VAL A 36 11.63 -3.37 -7.16
CA VAL A 36 11.68 -4.77 -6.71
C VAL A 36 11.02 -5.69 -7.74
N GLY A 37 9.88 -5.29 -8.32
CA GLY A 37 9.20 -6.03 -9.39
C GLY A 37 10.08 -6.23 -10.62
N LEU A 38 10.79 -5.19 -11.06
CA LEU A 38 11.80 -5.28 -12.13
C LEU A 38 12.96 -6.19 -11.73
N GLY A 39 13.46 -6.08 -10.50
CA GLY A 39 14.50 -6.97 -9.96
C GLY A 39 14.10 -8.44 -9.95
N LEU A 40 12.83 -8.74 -9.69
CA LEU A 40 12.28 -10.10 -9.72
C LEU A 40 12.25 -10.71 -11.13
N THR A 41 12.27 -9.89 -12.19
CA THR A 41 12.37 -10.34 -13.59
C THR A 41 13.80 -10.39 -14.10
N SER A 42 14.79 -9.99 -13.29
CA SER A 42 16.20 -9.98 -13.65
C SER A 42 16.74 -11.40 -13.93
N SER A 43 17.68 -11.50 -14.88
CA SER A 43 18.44 -12.74 -15.15
C SER A 43 19.46 -13.05 -14.05
N PHE A 44 19.88 -12.07 -13.24
CA PHE A 44 20.85 -12.25 -12.17
C PHE A 44 20.25 -13.02 -10.99
N MET A 45 20.57 -14.32 -10.92
CA MET A 45 19.96 -15.27 -10.00
C MET A 45 20.08 -14.89 -8.52
N PRO A 46 21.21 -14.41 -7.98
CA PRO A 46 21.33 -14.06 -6.56
C PRO A 46 20.38 -12.93 -6.15
N LEU A 47 20.28 -11.86 -6.97
CA LEU A 47 19.35 -10.76 -6.74
C LEU A 47 17.92 -11.25 -6.74
N ARG A 48 17.56 -12.03 -7.76
CA ARG A 48 16.20 -12.57 -7.86
C ARG A 48 15.84 -13.49 -6.69
N ALA A 49 16.77 -14.31 -6.20
CA ALA A 49 16.56 -15.18 -5.04
C ALA A 49 16.33 -14.36 -3.76
N LEU A 50 17.13 -13.34 -3.52
CA LEU A 50 17.00 -12.44 -2.37
C LEU A 50 15.65 -11.71 -2.39
N LEU A 51 15.27 -11.14 -3.55
CA LEU A 51 14.02 -10.41 -3.68
C LEU A 51 12.79 -11.34 -3.56
N ARG A 52 12.88 -12.57 -4.07
CA ARG A 52 11.84 -13.60 -3.87
C ARG A 52 11.66 -13.95 -2.40
N PHE A 53 12.75 -14.11 -1.67
CA PHE A 53 12.71 -14.38 -0.22
C PHE A 53 12.05 -13.22 0.53
N TYR A 54 12.44 -11.99 0.21
CA TYR A 54 11.83 -10.78 0.79
C TYR A 54 10.31 -10.73 0.52
N VAL A 55 9.90 -10.89 -0.72
CA VAL A 55 8.47 -10.85 -1.10
C VAL A 55 7.69 -11.99 -0.46
N TRP A 56 8.27 -13.20 -0.41
CA TRP A 56 7.67 -14.35 0.27
C TRP A 56 7.48 -14.08 1.76
N LEU A 57 8.49 -13.54 2.44
CA LEU A 57 8.43 -13.23 3.87
C LEU A 57 7.36 -12.16 4.18
N MET A 58 7.38 -11.05 3.44
CA MET A 58 6.48 -9.93 3.69
C MET A 58 5.02 -10.25 3.38
N ARG A 59 4.76 -11.04 2.33
CA ARG A 59 3.40 -11.44 1.97
C ARG A 59 2.92 -12.70 2.71
N GLY A 60 3.83 -13.47 3.28
CA GLY A 60 3.55 -14.67 4.04
C GLY A 60 3.30 -14.42 5.53
N THR A 61 3.51 -13.20 6.03
CA THR A 61 3.31 -12.84 7.43
C THR A 61 2.33 -11.68 7.58
N PRO A 62 1.53 -11.62 8.68
CA PRO A 62 0.58 -10.53 8.89
C PRO A 62 1.27 -9.18 9.06
N LEU A 63 0.76 -8.13 8.41
CA LEU A 63 1.27 -6.76 8.58
C LEU A 63 1.29 -6.31 10.05
N LEU A 64 0.25 -6.66 10.82
CA LEU A 64 0.20 -6.38 12.25
C LEU A 64 1.39 -6.96 13.01
N LEU A 65 1.77 -8.22 12.71
CA LEU A 65 2.93 -8.86 13.32
C LEU A 65 4.24 -8.15 12.94
N GLN A 66 4.38 -7.75 11.68
CA GLN A 66 5.53 -6.99 11.21
C GLN A 66 5.64 -5.62 11.90
N LEU A 67 4.52 -4.92 12.07
CA LEU A 67 4.46 -3.65 12.80
C LEU A 67 4.90 -3.80 14.26
N ILE A 68 4.39 -4.82 14.96
CA ILE A 68 4.78 -5.15 16.33
C ILE A 68 6.27 -5.50 16.40
N PHE A 69 6.77 -6.29 15.45
CA PHE A 69 8.17 -6.66 15.37
C PHE A 69 9.09 -5.45 15.14
N VAL A 70 8.72 -4.56 14.22
CA VAL A 70 9.51 -3.35 13.95
C VAL A 70 9.56 -2.44 15.17
N PHE A 71 8.43 -2.22 15.84
CA PHE A 71 8.36 -1.27 16.93
C PHE A 71 8.90 -1.82 18.26
N TYR A 72 8.57 -3.06 18.62
CA TYR A 72 8.99 -3.68 19.89
C TYR A 72 10.13 -4.67 19.72
N GLY A 73 10.15 -5.44 18.64
CA GLY A 73 11.10 -6.54 18.42
C GLY A 73 12.50 -6.06 18.05
N LEU A 74 12.62 -5.10 17.11
CA LEU A 74 13.94 -4.58 16.70
C LEU A 74 14.73 -3.96 17.85
N PRO A 75 14.14 -3.10 18.71
CA PRO A 75 14.85 -2.58 19.89
C PRO A 75 15.36 -3.67 20.83
N LEU A 76 14.57 -4.73 21.05
CA LEU A 76 14.95 -5.84 21.91
C LEU A 76 16.13 -6.62 21.34
N ILE A 77 16.12 -6.95 20.05
CA ILE A 77 17.19 -7.73 19.40
C ILE A 77 18.47 -6.90 19.26
N ALA A 78 18.35 -5.61 19.01
CA ALA A 78 19.48 -4.71 18.78
C ALA A 78 19.97 -4.02 20.07
N ASN A 79 19.60 -4.51 21.26
CA ASN A 79 19.98 -3.92 22.55
C ASN A 79 19.77 -2.38 22.61
N GLY A 80 18.67 -1.91 22.05
CA GLY A 80 18.30 -0.49 22.04
C GLY A 80 18.99 0.37 20.98
N VAL A 81 19.88 -0.19 20.15
CA VAL A 81 20.58 0.57 19.08
C VAL A 81 19.61 1.00 17.95
N PHE A 82 18.60 0.19 17.65
CA PHE A 82 17.57 0.48 16.67
C PHE A 82 16.23 0.75 17.35
N THR A 83 16.04 1.98 17.82
CA THR A 83 14.75 2.47 18.34
C THR A 83 14.15 3.44 17.35
N LEU A 84 12.97 3.13 16.84
CA LEU A 84 12.20 4.03 15.98
C LEU A 84 11.07 4.65 16.78
N GLU A 85 10.74 5.89 16.49
CA GLU A 85 9.50 6.48 16.98
C GLU A 85 8.29 5.75 16.38
N ARG A 86 7.14 5.85 17.07
CA ARG A 86 5.91 5.11 16.64
C ARG A 86 5.55 5.38 15.19
N TYR A 87 5.63 6.64 14.77
CA TYR A 87 5.28 7.05 13.42
C TYR A 87 6.24 6.47 12.37
N ASP A 88 7.55 6.56 12.63
CA ASP A 88 8.59 6.04 11.74
C ASP A 88 8.56 4.52 11.66
N ALA A 89 8.33 3.84 12.78
CA ALA A 89 8.16 2.39 12.83
C ALA A 89 6.94 1.93 11.99
N ALA A 90 5.82 2.68 12.10
CA ALA A 90 4.65 2.41 11.28
C ALA A 90 4.95 2.59 9.80
N LEU A 91 5.50 3.73 9.39
CA LEU A 91 5.84 3.98 7.98
C LEU A 91 6.82 2.93 7.44
N PHE A 92 7.85 2.60 8.21
CA PHE A 92 8.84 1.61 7.80
C PHE A 92 8.20 0.23 7.57
N ALA A 93 7.40 -0.27 8.51
CA ALA A 93 6.74 -1.55 8.40
C ALA A 93 5.75 -1.58 7.21
N PHE A 94 4.94 -0.53 7.07
CA PHE A 94 3.96 -0.41 5.99
C PHE A 94 4.61 -0.29 4.61
N ILE A 95 5.64 0.55 4.46
CA ILE A 95 6.35 0.70 3.19
C ILE A 95 6.99 -0.64 2.79
N LEU A 96 7.65 -1.34 3.70
CA LEU A 96 8.24 -2.65 3.41
C LEU A 96 7.16 -3.66 2.99
N ASN A 97 6.07 -3.76 3.73
CA ASN A 97 5.01 -4.70 3.42
C ASN A 97 4.38 -4.40 2.05
N TYR A 98 3.90 -3.18 1.83
CA TYR A 98 3.23 -2.80 0.58
C TYR A 98 4.16 -2.79 -0.63
N THR A 99 5.46 -2.53 -0.45
CA THR A 99 6.47 -2.72 -1.50
C THR A 99 6.47 -4.16 -2.02
N ALA A 100 6.33 -5.16 -1.16
CA ALA A 100 6.29 -6.55 -1.59
C ALA A 100 5.00 -6.90 -2.37
N TYR A 101 3.85 -6.35 -1.98
CA TYR A 101 2.60 -6.52 -2.72
C TYR A 101 2.65 -5.85 -4.08
N PHE A 102 3.09 -4.58 -4.16
CA PHE A 102 3.25 -3.89 -5.44
C PHE A 102 4.30 -4.54 -6.34
N ALA A 103 5.40 -5.04 -5.78
CA ALA A 103 6.42 -5.75 -6.54
C ALA A 103 5.85 -6.97 -7.28
N GLU A 104 5.01 -7.73 -6.62
CA GLU A 104 4.38 -8.92 -7.22
C GLU A 104 3.35 -8.54 -8.28
N ILE A 105 2.59 -7.46 -8.07
CA ILE A 105 1.66 -6.91 -9.07
C ILE A 105 2.43 -6.47 -10.31
N PHE A 106 3.51 -5.70 -10.16
CA PHE A 106 4.32 -5.26 -11.31
C PHE A 106 5.00 -6.43 -12.01
N ARG A 107 5.55 -7.40 -11.26
CA ARG A 107 6.13 -8.62 -11.84
C ARG A 107 5.10 -9.38 -12.67
N GLY A 108 3.90 -9.60 -12.11
CA GLY A 108 2.80 -10.28 -12.80
C GLY A 108 2.39 -9.54 -14.07
N GLY A 109 2.24 -8.22 -14.01
CA GLY A 109 1.90 -7.38 -15.16
C GLY A 109 2.96 -7.43 -16.27
N LEU A 110 4.26 -7.39 -15.90
CA LEU A 110 5.35 -7.50 -16.89
C LEU A 110 5.38 -8.88 -17.55
N GLN A 111 5.12 -9.95 -16.79
CA GLN A 111 5.15 -11.32 -17.30
C GLN A 111 3.90 -11.72 -18.08
N SER A 112 2.81 -10.96 -17.97
CA SER A 112 1.58 -11.21 -18.74
C SER A 112 1.62 -10.67 -20.16
N ILE A 113 2.66 -9.90 -20.53
CA ILE A 113 2.81 -9.38 -21.88
C ILE A 113 3.26 -10.51 -22.81
N ASP A 114 2.51 -10.71 -23.89
CA ASP A 114 2.81 -11.72 -24.90
C ASP A 114 4.16 -11.46 -25.58
N GLN A 115 4.93 -12.53 -25.81
CA GLN A 115 6.24 -12.43 -26.48
C GLN A 115 6.13 -11.89 -27.91
N GLY A 116 5.02 -12.15 -28.59
CA GLY A 116 4.72 -11.60 -29.91
C GLY A 116 4.76 -10.07 -29.97
N GLN A 117 4.49 -9.37 -28.86
CA GLN A 117 4.65 -7.91 -28.78
C GLN A 117 6.10 -7.48 -28.96
N TYR A 118 7.04 -8.21 -28.36
CA TYR A 118 8.48 -7.95 -28.48
C TYR A 118 9.00 -8.36 -29.87
N GLU A 119 8.51 -9.46 -30.43
CA GLU A 119 8.86 -9.94 -31.76
C GLU A 119 8.36 -8.98 -32.84
N SER A 120 7.12 -8.54 -32.77
CA SER A 120 6.54 -7.55 -33.67
C SER A 120 7.30 -6.22 -33.63
N ALA A 121 7.67 -5.77 -32.44
CA ALA A 121 8.50 -4.58 -32.28
C ALA A 121 9.88 -4.72 -32.97
N LYS A 122 10.49 -5.91 -32.91
CA LYS A 122 11.73 -6.23 -33.63
C LYS A 122 11.56 -6.17 -35.14
N VAL A 123 10.50 -6.76 -35.66
CA VAL A 123 10.19 -6.71 -37.12
C VAL A 123 10.03 -5.27 -37.59
N LEU A 124 9.39 -4.43 -36.78
CA LEU A 124 9.23 -2.99 -37.04
C LEU A 124 10.50 -2.17 -36.78
N ARG A 125 11.61 -2.80 -36.46
CA ARG A 125 12.91 -2.15 -36.15
C ARG A 125 12.84 -1.09 -35.06
N LEU A 126 11.92 -1.25 -34.08
CA LEU A 126 11.86 -0.36 -32.94
C LEU A 126 13.04 -0.59 -32.00
N SER A 127 13.58 0.51 -31.47
CA SER A 127 14.60 0.41 -30.42
C SER A 127 14.01 -0.15 -29.13
N TYR A 128 14.86 -0.69 -28.23
CA TYR A 128 14.43 -1.19 -26.93
C TYR A 128 13.56 -0.18 -26.16
N TRP A 129 14.02 1.06 -26.07
CA TRP A 129 13.26 2.12 -25.35
C TRP A 129 11.94 2.50 -26.03
N GLN A 130 11.90 2.45 -27.36
CA GLN A 130 10.65 2.67 -28.10
C GLN A 130 9.65 1.53 -27.82
N THR A 131 10.13 0.29 -27.81
CA THR A 131 9.32 -0.89 -27.49
C THR A 131 8.76 -0.79 -26.06
N ILE A 132 9.64 -0.56 -25.07
CA ILE A 132 9.22 -0.45 -23.67
C ILE A 132 8.21 0.69 -23.51
N ARG A 133 8.54 1.90 -23.95
CA ARG A 133 7.71 3.09 -23.66
C ARG A 133 6.40 3.13 -24.45
N LYS A 134 6.41 2.70 -25.73
CA LYS A 134 5.24 2.86 -26.63
C LYS A 134 4.34 1.62 -26.68
N ILE A 135 4.87 0.43 -26.39
CA ILE A 135 4.13 -0.83 -26.52
C ILE A 135 3.92 -1.50 -25.18
N ILE A 136 5.01 -1.76 -24.43
CA ILE A 136 4.94 -2.59 -23.23
C ILE A 136 4.35 -1.82 -22.05
N THR A 137 4.88 -0.64 -21.72
CA THR A 137 4.45 0.15 -20.55
C THR A 137 2.94 0.47 -20.56
N PRO A 138 2.31 0.92 -21.66
CA PRO A 138 0.88 1.19 -21.67
C PRO A 138 0.03 -0.07 -21.41
N GLN A 139 0.47 -1.23 -21.91
CA GLN A 139 -0.21 -2.50 -21.69
C GLN A 139 -0.05 -2.95 -20.22
N VAL A 140 1.17 -2.88 -19.67
CA VAL A 140 1.44 -3.21 -18.27
C VAL A 140 0.61 -2.34 -17.34
N ILE A 141 0.59 -1.00 -17.53
CA ILE A 141 -0.21 -0.08 -16.71
C ILE A 141 -1.68 -0.54 -16.66
N LYS A 142 -2.26 -0.85 -17.81
CA LYS A 142 -3.65 -1.31 -17.90
C LYS A 142 -3.87 -2.60 -17.10
N ILE A 143 -2.94 -3.54 -17.16
CA ILE A 143 -3.05 -4.84 -16.50
C ILE A 143 -2.90 -4.72 -14.98
N VAL A 144 -1.96 -3.87 -14.52
CA VAL A 144 -1.65 -3.76 -13.08
C VAL A 144 -2.59 -2.80 -12.34
N LEU A 145 -3.21 -1.84 -13.04
CA LEU A 145 -3.99 -0.77 -12.42
C LEU A 145 -5.14 -1.27 -11.53
N PRO A 146 -5.96 -2.27 -11.92
CA PRO A 146 -7.01 -2.80 -11.05
C PRO A 146 -6.45 -3.44 -9.77
N SER A 147 -5.33 -4.17 -9.87
CA SER A 147 -4.69 -4.80 -8.73
C SER A 147 -4.06 -3.75 -7.79
N ILE A 148 -3.40 -2.73 -8.35
CA ILE A 148 -2.91 -1.58 -7.57
C ILE A 148 -4.08 -0.90 -6.86
N GLY A 149 -5.20 -0.70 -7.55
CA GLY A 149 -6.40 -0.10 -6.99
C GLY A 149 -6.92 -0.85 -5.77
N ASN A 150 -6.99 -2.17 -5.84
CA ASN A 150 -7.40 -3.00 -4.72
C ASN A 150 -6.45 -2.85 -3.51
N GLU A 151 -5.12 -2.83 -3.74
CA GLU A 151 -4.16 -2.64 -2.66
C GLU A 151 -4.22 -1.23 -2.06
N VAL A 152 -4.48 -0.19 -2.86
CA VAL A 152 -4.70 1.17 -2.36
C VAL A 152 -5.92 1.24 -1.44
N ILE A 153 -7.03 0.59 -1.79
CA ILE A 153 -8.22 0.52 -0.94
C ILE A 153 -7.94 -0.27 0.34
N ASN A 154 -7.17 -1.35 0.26
CA ASN A 154 -6.74 -2.13 1.42
C ASN A 154 -5.87 -1.29 2.36
N LEU A 155 -4.92 -0.53 1.82
CA LEU A 155 -4.03 0.34 2.59
C LEU A 155 -4.80 1.36 3.44
N VAL A 156 -5.90 1.94 2.92
CA VAL A 156 -6.77 2.85 3.72
C VAL A 156 -7.29 2.15 4.97
N LYS A 157 -7.69 0.88 4.87
CA LYS A 157 -8.22 0.11 6.01
C LYS A 157 -7.09 -0.37 6.93
N ASP A 158 -5.99 -0.85 6.35
CA ASP A 158 -4.86 -1.36 7.10
C ASP A 158 -4.15 -0.28 7.91
N SER A 159 -4.22 0.99 7.50
CA SER A 159 -3.70 2.11 8.29
C SER A 159 -4.28 2.19 9.71
N SER A 160 -5.45 1.56 9.94
CA SER A 160 -6.00 1.41 11.29
C SER A 160 -5.15 0.54 12.23
N LEU A 161 -4.31 -0.37 11.70
CA LEU A 161 -3.51 -1.27 12.52
C LEU A 161 -2.50 -0.54 13.42
N VAL A 162 -2.16 0.70 13.10
CA VAL A 162 -1.20 1.51 13.87
C VAL A 162 -1.68 1.84 15.29
N TYR A 163 -2.99 1.68 15.57
CA TYR A 163 -3.53 1.86 16.92
C TYR A 163 -2.85 0.95 17.95
N VAL A 164 -2.38 -0.25 17.52
CA VAL A 164 -1.75 -1.26 18.38
C VAL A 164 -0.43 -0.76 18.98
N ILE A 165 0.33 0.04 18.24
CA ILE A 165 1.56 0.66 18.76
C ILE A 165 1.31 2.02 19.41
N GLY A 166 0.03 2.40 19.59
CA GLY A 166 -0.35 3.59 20.33
C GLY A 166 -0.38 4.88 19.53
N LEU A 167 -0.43 4.82 18.19
CA LEU A 167 -0.68 6.00 17.36
C LEU A 167 -2.15 6.42 17.41
N GLY A 168 -2.39 7.74 17.37
CA GLY A 168 -3.72 8.35 17.49
C GLY A 168 -4.48 8.41 16.18
N ASP A 169 -4.60 7.28 15.47
CA ASP A 169 -5.36 7.15 14.24
C ASP A 169 -6.89 7.25 14.46
N LEU A 170 -7.65 7.20 13.38
CA LEU A 170 -9.10 7.30 13.41
C LEU A 170 -9.76 6.21 14.27
N LEU A 171 -9.29 4.95 14.17
CA LEU A 171 -9.84 3.84 14.96
C LEU A 171 -9.54 4.03 16.46
N ARG A 172 -8.34 4.46 16.82
CA ARG A 172 -7.98 4.75 18.21
C ARG A 172 -8.80 5.89 18.80
N ALA A 173 -9.01 6.97 18.03
CA ALA A 173 -9.86 8.08 18.46
C ALA A 173 -11.30 7.60 18.75
N GLY A 174 -11.86 6.75 17.90
CA GLY A 174 -13.14 6.12 18.11
C GLY A 174 -13.19 5.21 19.33
N ASN A 175 -12.17 4.37 19.53
CA ASN A 175 -12.08 3.48 20.70
C ASN A 175 -12.02 4.28 22.02
N ILE A 176 -11.23 5.36 22.06
CA ILE A 176 -11.13 6.22 23.26
C ILE A 176 -12.50 6.85 23.58
N ALA A 177 -13.19 7.42 22.58
CA ALA A 177 -14.51 8.02 22.77
C ALA A 177 -15.54 6.98 23.19
N THR A 178 -15.52 5.78 22.57
CA THR A 178 -16.42 4.67 22.94
C THR A 178 -16.22 4.23 24.37
N SER A 179 -14.98 4.10 24.83
CA SER A 179 -14.66 3.69 26.20
C SER A 179 -14.99 4.77 27.23
N ARG A 180 -14.77 6.05 26.90
CA ARG A 180 -15.09 7.19 27.76
C ARG A 180 -16.59 7.32 27.97
N ASP A 181 -17.38 7.23 26.89
CA ASP A 181 -18.79 7.59 26.87
C ASP A 181 -19.71 6.36 26.96
N VAL A 182 -19.14 5.16 27.02
CA VAL A 182 -19.83 3.85 27.09
C VAL A 182 -20.93 3.74 26.02
N THR A 183 -20.61 4.15 24.79
CA THR A 183 -21.54 4.11 23.64
C THR A 183 -20.83 3.66 22.36
N LEU A 184 -21.53 2.95 21.47
CA LEU A 184 -20.98 2.48 20.18
C LEU A 184 -21.04 3.56 19.08
N THR A 185 -21.68 4.69 19.34
CA THR A 185 -21.83 5.79 18.35
C THR A 185 -20.48 6.23 17.72
N PRO A 186 -19.37 6.40 18.48
CA PRO A 186 -18.08 6.77 17.89
C PRO A 186 -17.55 5.73 16.90
N LEU A 187 -17.69 4.43 17.18
CA LEU A 187 -17.25 3.36 16.27
C LEU A 187 -18.09 3.30 14.98
N ILE A 188 -19.39 3.58 15.08
CA ILE A 188 -20.25 3.70 13.89
C ILE A 188 -19.78 4.86 13.02
N LEU A 189 -19.46 6.01 13.62
CA LEU A 189 -18.93 7.17 12.90
C LEU A 189 -17.56 6.88 12.27
N VAL A 190 -16.67 6.19 12.98
CA VAL A 190 -15.40 5.70 12.41
C VAL A 190 -15.65 4.84 11.17
N GLY A 191 -16.57 3.88 11.25
CA GLY A 191 -16.97 3.05 10.10
C GLY A 191 -17.47 3.87 8.91
N ILE A 192 -18.33 4.89 9.18
CA ILE A 192 -18.84 5.80 8.14
C ILE A 192 -17.68 6.60 7.51
N ILE A 193 -16.74 7.12 8.30
CA ILE A 193 -15.59 7.86 7.77
C ILE A 193 -14.72 6.95 6.91
N TYR A 194 -14.42 5.71 7.33
CA TYR A 194 -13.69 4.74 6.49
C TYR A 194 -14.43 4.42 5.19
N LEU A 195 -15.76 4.28 5.23
CA LEU A 195 -16.57 4.08 4.02
C LEU A 195 -16.47 5.27 3.06
N ILE A 196 -16.49 6.49 3.56
CA ILE A 196 -16.32 7.69 2.73
C ILE A 196 -14.91 7.72 2.11
N LEU A 197 -13.86 7.46 2.89
CA LEU A 197 -12.48 7.44 2.42
C LEU A 197 -12.27 6.36 1.34
N THR A 198 -12.74 5.15 1.58
CA THR A 198 -12.63 4.05 0.61
C THR A 198 -13.48 4.28 -0.63
N ALA A 199 -14.68 4.86 -0.51
CA ALA A 199 -15.52 5.23 -1.65
C ALA A 199 -14.85 6.30 -2.51
N PHE A 200 -14.21 7.30 -1.90
CA PHE A 200 -13.45 8.33 -2.61
C PHE A 200 -12.26 7.73 -3.37
N CYS A 201 -11.46 6.87 -2.73
CA CYS A 201 -10.38 6.16 -3.40
C CYS A 201 -10.89 5.29 -4.56
N THR A 202 -11.97 4.54 -4.34
CA THR A 202 -12.60 3.70 -5.36
C THR A 202 -13.06 4.53 -6.58
N TYR A 203 -13.68 5.68 -6.33
CA TYR A 203 -14.11 6.59 -7.41
C TYR A 203 -12.95 7.08 -8.27
N ILE A 204 -11.84 7.52 -7.63
CA ILE A 204 -10.64 7.97 -8.34
C ILE A 204 -10.05 6.83 -9.17
N LEU A 205 -9.91 5.65 -8.57
CA LEU A 205 -9.32 4.47 -9.22
C LEU A 205 -10.15 4.03 -10.43
N GLN A 206 -11.48 3.94 -10.29
CA GLN A 206 -12.36 3.62 -11.42
C GLN A 206 -12.26 4.65 -12.56
N LYS A 207 -12.08 5.93 -12.23
CA LYS A 207 -11.87 6.97 -13.25
C LYS A 207 -10.53 6.78 -13.97
N LEU A 208 -9.47 6.41 -13.24
CA LEU A 208 -8.18 6.07 -13.83
C LEU A 208 -8.26 4.82 -14.71
N GLU A 209 -8.89 3.75 -14.23
CA GLU A 209 -9.10 2.53 -15.00
C GLU A 209 -9.85 2.80 -16.31
N ARG A 210 -10.92 3.58 -16.27
CA ARG A 210 -11.67 3.98 -17.48
C ARG A 210 -10.79 4.78 -18.45
N HIS A 211 -9.94 5.65 -17.97
CA HIS A 211 -9.03 6.43 -18.80
C HIS A 211 -8.04 5.54 -19.56
N TYR A 212 -7.54 4.47 -18.92
CA TYR A 212 -6.61 3.52 -19.54
C TYR A 212 -7.29 2.35 -20.26
N SER A 213 -8.63 2.24 -20.22
CA SER A 213 -9.38 1.12 -20.81
C SER A 213 -9.57 1.19 -22.32
N TYR A 214 -9.25 2.32 -22.97
CA TYR A 214 -9.51 2.54 -24.41
C TYR A 214 -8.58 1.74 -25.36
N TRP A 215 -7.51 1.16 -24.85
CA TRP A 215 -6.68 0.21 -25.59
C TRP A 215 -7.31 -1.19 -25.51
N ARG A 216 -8.19 -1.52 -26.43
CA ARG A 216 -8.66 -2.89 -26.64
C ARG A 216 -7.93 -3.53 -27.80
#